data_210b5aaaaadb718b41a030eacc569e41
#
_entry.id   210b5aaaaadb718b41a030eacc569e41
#
_cell.length_a   1.000
_cell.length_b   1.000
_cell.length_c   1.000
_cell.angle_alpha   90.00
_cell.angle_beta   90.00
_cell.angle_gamma   90.00
#
_symmetry.space_group_name_H-M   'P 1'
#
loop_
_entity.id
_entity.type
_entity.pdbx_description
1 polymer ?
#
loop_
_entity_poly.entity_id
_entity_poly.type
_entity_poly.pdbx_seq_one_letter_code
_entity_poly.pdbx_strand_id
1 'polypeptide(L)'
;DELAKQGYEVGDVEITVGTTYEAVGEGLEAGTIDVGLIPGGTYVLYDDGAEVILTATRDGLSKDSDNAKDWNDGQPTEASDKQAVSYRALFIAGPSDKGQELVKKVNAGEELTWDDLSKANWAVLKNSSSAGYIYPTLWLQDHYGKGISDLKSAVQSDSYASAFARLASGQVDIVCTYADARRDYEDEWTGEYGMTNSIWDDTAVVGVTPAIYNDTISVSKTSPIMDDAFK
;
A
#
# COMPACT_ATOMS: atom_id res chain seq x y z
N ASP A 1 -13.45 9.45 -28.09
CA ASP A 1 -13.06 10.12 -29.37
C ASP A 1 -12.00 9.30 -30.15
N GLU A 2 -11.07 8.59 -29.50
CA GLU A 2 -10.06 7.80 -30.20
C GLU A 2 -10.65 6.55 -30.86
N LEU A 3 -11.51 5.83 -30.15
CA LEU A 3 -12.20 4.67 -30.69
C LEU A 3 -13.12 5.06 -31.89
N ALA A 4 -13.77 6.22 -31.81
CA ALA A 4 -14.58 6.71 -32.92
C ALA A 4 -13.77 6.97 -34.22
N LYS A 5 -12.51 7.42 -34.09
CA LYS A 5 -11.60 7.57 -35.24
C LYS A 5 -11.24 6.23 -35.89
N GLN A 6 -11.31 5.15 -35.12
CA GLN A 6 -11.07 3.79 -35.61
C GLN A 6 -12.34 3.08 -36.08
N GLY A 7 -13.48 3.79 -36.10
CA GLY A 7 -14.75 3.28 -36.62
C GLY A 7 -15.65 2.59 -35.57
N TYR A 8 -15.29 2.70 -34.26
CA TYR A 8 -16.14 2.19 -33.20
C TYR A 8 -17.19 3.22 -32.78
N GLU A 9 -18.41 2.78 -32.60
CA GLU A 9 -19.47 3.56 -31.98
C GLU A 9 -19.50 3.23 -30.49
N VAL A 10 -19.11 4.20 -29.66
CA VAL A 10 -19.14 4.06 -28.19
C VAL A 10 -20.51 4.58 -27.72
N GLY A 11 -21.28 3.70 -27.12
CA GLY A 11 -22.55 4.02 -26.48
C GLY A 11 -22.36 4.66 -25.09
N ASP A 12 -23.23 4.34 -24.16
CA ASP A 12 -23.13 4.81 -22.78
C ASP A 12 -22.01 4.09 -22.05
N VAL A 13 -21.25 4.85 -21.25
CA VAL A 13 -20.21 4.31 -20.34
C VAL A 13 -20.76 4.37 -18.93
N GLU A 14 -20.97 3.21 -18.32
CA GLU A 14 -21.36 3.10 -16.93
C GLU A 14 -20.12 2.94 -16.05
N ILE A 15 -19.97 3.82 -15.05
CA ILE A 15 -18.86 3.77 -14.09
C ILE A 15 -19.44 3.47 -12.72
N THR A 16 -18.99 2.36 -12.14
CA THR A 16 -19.38 1.93 -10.79
C THR A 16 -18.16 1.76 -9.90
N VAL A 17 -18.32 2.02 -8.61
CA VAL A 17 -17.30 1.71 -7.61
C VAL A 17 -17.68 0.40 -6.93
N GLY A 18 -16.84 -0.62 -7.10
CA GLY A 18 -17.06 -1.92 -6.45
C GLY A 18 -16.94 -1.81 -4.93
N THR A 19 -17.69 -2.62 -4.22
CA THR A 19 -17.65 -2.66 -2.75
C THR A 19 -16.34 -3.24 -2.20
N THR A 20 -15.71 -4.12 -2.96
CA THR A 20 -14.39 -4.73 -2.68
C THR A 20 -13.63 -4.93 -3.98
N TYR A 21 -12.32 -5.12 -3.90
CA TYR A 21 -11.49 -5.45 -5.07
C TYR A 21 -11.89 -6.81 -5.67
N GLU A 22 -12.22 -7.76 -4.81
CA GLU A 22 -12.67 -9.10 -5.21
C GLU A 22 -13.96 -9.04 -6.03
N ALA A 23 -14.92 -8.20 -5.63
CA ALA A 23 -16.17 -8.03 -6.39
C ALA A 23 -15.93 -7.48 -7.80
N VAL A 24 -14.91 -6.62 -7.98
CA VAL A 24 -14.51 -6.14 -9.31
C VAL A 24 -13.83 -7.27 -10.10
N GLY A 25 -12.95 -8.06 -9.45
CA GLY A 25 -12.30 -9.22 -10.07
C GLY A 25 -13.30 -10.28 -10.54
N GLU A 26 -14.27 -10.64 -9.69
CA GLU A 26 -15.39 -11.53 -10.04
C GLU A 26 -16.21 -11.00 -11.22
N GLY A 27 -16.46 -9.68 -11.25
CA GLY A 27 -17.18 -9.04 -12.34
C GLY A 27 -16.44 -9.10 -13.68
N LEU A 28 -15.11 -8.93 -13.66
CA LEU A 28 -14.24 -9.10 -14.83
C LEU A 28 -14.26 -10.56 -15.32
N GLU A 29 -14.11 -11.53 -14.41
CA GLU A 29 -14.14 -12.95 -14.75
C GLU A 29 -15.48 -13.39 -15.33
N ALA A 30 -16.58 -12.91 -14.74
CA ALA A 30 -17.94 -13.18 -15.21
C ALA A 30 -18.34 -12.43 -16.48
N GLY A 31 -17.57 -11.42 -16.93
CA GLY A 31 -17.89 -10.57 -18.06
C GLY A 31 -19.02 -9.57 -17.81
N THR A 32 -19.34 -9.29 -16.54
CA THR A 32 -20.32 -8.26 -16.14
C THR A 32 -19.68 -6.88 -15.95
N ILE A 33 -18.36 -6.83 -15.90
CA ILE A 33 -17.52 -5.63 -15.94
C ILE A 33 -16.56 -5.79 -17.11
N ASP A 34 -16.57 -4.84 -18.02
CA ASP A 34 -15.67 -4.86 -19.19
C ASP A 34 -14.24 -4.45 -18.83
N VAL A 35 -14.10 -3.38 -18.03
CA VAL A 35 -12.82 -2.81 -17.60
C VAL A 35 -12.84 -2.57 -16.11
N GLY A 36 -11.83 -3.04 -15.40
CA GLY A 36 -11.69 -2.89 -13.95
C GLY A 36 -10.31 -2.42 -13.53
N LEU A 37 -10.25 -1.59 -12.49
CA LEU A 37 -9.02 -1.19 -11.82
C LEU A 37 -8.93 -1.96 -10.51
N ILE A 38 -7.95 -2.86 -10.40
CA ILE A 38 -7.72 -3.71 -9.24
C ILE A 38 -6.23 -3.83 -8.91
N PRO A 39 -5.87 -3.99 -7.62
CA PRO A 39 -4.49 -4.28 -7.24
C PRO A 39 -3.94 -5.54 -7.92
N GLY A 40 -2.64 -5.54 -8.24
CA GLY A 40 -2.02 -6.69 -8.89
C GLY A 40 -2.16 -8.00 -8.11
N GLY A 41 -2.14 -7.94 -6.77
CA GLY A 41 -2.40 -9.11 -5.92
C GLY A 41 -3.82 -9.67 -6.06
N THR A 42 -4.82 -8.81 -6.26
CA THR A 42 -6.19 -9.22 -6.56
C THR A 42 -6.30 -9.78 -7.97
N TYR A 43 -5.67 -9.11 -8.97
CA TYR A 43 -5.68 -9.57 -10.35
C TYR A 43 -5.24 -11.05 -10.50
N VAL A 44 -4.17 -11.45 -9.80
CA VAL A 44 -3.65 -12.82 -9.86
C VAL A 44 -4.69 -13.88 -9.48
N LEU A 45 -5.72 -13.52 -8.71
CA LEU A 45 -6.81 -14.45 -8.34
C LEU A 45 -7.85 -14.62 -9.46
N TYR A 46 -7.84 -13.73 -10.46
CA TYR A 46 -8.85 -13.65 -11.55
C TYR A 46 -8.18 -13.60 -12.93
N ASP A 47 -6.90 -13.97 -13.04
CA ASP A 47 -6.13 -13.89 -14.29
C ASP A 47 -6.64 -14.85 -15.38
N ASP A 48 -7.36 -15.90 -15.02
CA ASP A 48 -8.02 -16.79 -15.97
C ASP A 48 -9.12 -16.06 -16.78
N GLY A 49 -9.86 -15.15 -16.16
CA GLY A 49 -10.98 -14.40 -16.76
C GLY A 49 -10.67 -12.96 -17.16
N ALA A 50 -9.53 -12.42 -16.74
CA ALA A 50 -9.13 -11.04 -17.01
C ALA A 50 -7.74 -10.95 -17.65
N GLU A 51 -7.48 -9.84 -18.37
CA GLU A 51 -6.18 -9.52 -18.97
C GLU A 51 -5.78 -8.10 -18.59
N VAL A 52 -4.54 -7.94 -18.07
CA VAL A 52 -3.97 -6.60 -17.80
C VAL A 52 -3.55 -5.96 -19.11
N ILE A 53 -4.03 -4.75 -19.38
CA ILE A 53 -3.64 -3.97 -20.55
C ILE A 53 -2.78 -2.76 -20.20
N LEU A 54 -2.93 -2.20 -18.99
CA LEU A 54 -2.17 -1.04 -18.52
C LEU A 54 -1.92 -1.16 -17.00
N THR A 55 -0.95 -0.39 -16.53
CA THR A 55 -0.70 -0.17 -15.10
C THR A 55 -0.94 1.30 -14.79
N ALA A 56 -1.64 1.58 -13.69
CA ALA A 56 -1.80 2.93 -13.20
C ALA A 56 -0.44 3.55 -12.83
N THR A 57 -0.30 4.85 -13.04
CA THR A 57 0.88 5.60 -12.58
C THR A 57 0.50 6.56 -11.47
N ARG A 58 1.47 6.94 -10.67
CA ARG A 58 1.39 7.99 -9.65
C ARG A 58 2.62 8.87 -9.71
N ASP A 59 2.58 10.02 -9.09
CA ASP A 59 3.79 10.79 -8.86
C ASP A 59 4.77 9.97 -8.03
N GLY A 60 6.02 9.95 -8.45
CA GLY A 60 7.08 9.34 -7.68
C GLY A 60 7.38 10.15 -6.42
N LEU A 61 8.29 9.64 -5.62
CA LEU A 61 8.74 10.27 -4.39
C LEU A 61 10.19 10.72 -4.51
N SER A 62 10.58 11.69 -3.70
CA SER A 62 11.98 12.13 -3.55
C SER A 62 12.85 11.04 -2.92
N LYS A 63 12.22 10.03 -2.28
CA LYS A 63 12.87 8.88 -1.67
C LYS A 63 12.26 7.59 -2.22
N ASP A 64 13.12 6.65 -2.63
CA ASP A 64 12.74 5.30 -3.04
C ASP A 64 13.89 4.34 -2.75
N SER A 65 14.17 4.11 -1.48
CA SER A 65 15.21 3.18 -1.00
C SER A 65 14.59 1.92 -0.40
N ASP A 66 15.28 0.80 -0.52
CA ASP A 66 14.96 -0.45 0.19
C ASP A 66 15.53 -0.49 1.61
N ASN A 67 16.34 0.50 1.97
CA ASN A 67 16.91 0.66 3.30
C ASN A 67 16.06 1.62 4.15
N ALA A 68 15.53 1.15 5.26
CA ALA A 68 14.68 1.93 6.16
C ALA A 68 15.35 3.22 6.67
N LYS A 69 16.65 3.18 6.94
CA LYS A 69 17.41 4.34 7.45
C LYS A 69 17.38 5.53 6.49
N ASP A 70 17.34 5.29 5.18
CA ASP A 70 17.37 6.36 4.17
C ASP A 70 16.08 7.20 4.17
N TRP A 71 15.00 6.67 4.77
CA TRP A 71 13.75 7.38 4.97
C TRP A 71 13.75 8.27 6.23
N ASN A 72 14.78 8.16 7.06
CA ASN A 72 14.89 8.78 8.39
C ASN A 72 15.95 9.89 8.43
N ASP A 73 16.12 10.63 7.35
CA ASP A 73 17.10 11.72 7.24
C ASP A 73 16.65 13.04 7.90
N GLY A 74 15.51 13.04 8.56
CA GLY A 74 14.93 14.23 9.21
C GLY A 74 14.26 15.21 8.24
N GLN A 75 14.09 14.83 6.97
CA GLN A 75 13.38 15.63 5.99
C GLN A 75 12.08 14.95 5.55
N PRO A 76 11.00 15.70 5.33
CA PRO A 76 9.80 15.17 4.70
C PRO A 76 10.10 14.52 3.33
N THR A 77 9.33 13.49 2.99
CA THR A 77 9.35 12.95 1.64
C THR A 77 8.50 13.84 0.74
N GLU A 78 9.05 14.28 -0.37
CA GLU A 78 8.39 15.16 -1.32
C GLU A 78 7.88 14.37 -2.54
N ALA A 79 6.88 14.92 -3.24
CA ALA A 79 6.52 14.42 -4.55
C ALA A 79 7.66 14.70 -5.56
N SER A 80 7.82 13.80 -6.51
CA SER A 80 8.73 13.97 -7.64
C SER A 80 7.90 14.17 -8.91
N ASP A 81 8.46 14.89 -9.88
CA ASP A 81 7.87 15.10 -11.20
C ASP A 81 7.94 13.84 -12.11
N LYS A 82 8.56 12.77 -11.62
CA LYS A 82 8.66 11.52 -12.35
C LYS A 82 7.47 10.62 -12.05
N GLN A 83 6.88 10.06 -13.09
CA GLN A 83 5.83 9.07 -12.94
C GLN A 83 6.42 7.73 -12.47
N ALA A 84 5.77 7.10 -11.49
CA ALA A 84 6.14 5.80 -10.96
C ALA A 84 5.03 4.77 -11.23
N VAL A 85 5.44 3.56 -11.62
CA VAL A 85 4.56 2.40 -11.83
C VAL A 85 4.53 1.47 -10.63
N SER A 86 5.28 1.81 -9.59
CA SER A 86 5.38 1.03 -8.34
C SER A 86 5.59 1.94 -7.15
N TYR A 87 5.36 1.39 -5.98
CA TYR A 87 5.61 2.01 -4.67
C TYR A 87 6.13 0.94 -3.71
N ARG A 88 6.46 1.30 -2.48
CA ARG A 88 6.85 0.36 -1.42
C ARG A 88 5.86 0.38 -0.28
N ALA A 89 5.79 -0.69 0.49
CA ALA A 89 5.21 -0.60 1.82
C ALA A 89 6.29 -0.23 2.83
N LEU A 90 5.90 0.58 3.81
CA LEU A 90 6.74 1.02 4.92
C LEU A 90 6.18 0.47 6.23
N PHE A 91 7.07 0.10 7.13
CA PHE A 91 6.76 -0.12 8.53
C PHE A 91 7.14 1.16 9.27
N ILE A 92 6.14 1.90 9.70
CA ILE A 92 6.34 3.19 10.37
C ILE A 92 6.17 2.97 11.87
N ALA A 93 7.24 3.19 12.62
CA ALA A 93 7.22 3.18 14.08
C ALA A 93 6.84 4.56 14.62
N GLY A 94 6.00 4.56 15.65
CA GLY A 94 5.43 5.75 16.27
C GLY A 94 6.15 6.22 17.53
N PRO A 95 5.53 7.18 18.27
CA PRO A 95 6.12 7.83 19.43
C PRO A 95 6.15 6.98 20.70
N SER A 96 5.58 5.77 20.71
CA SER A 96 5.63 4.88 21.87
C SER A 96 7.07 4.51 22.26
N ASP A 97 7.30 4.15 23.51
CA ASP A 97 8.64 3.74 23.97
C ASP A 97 9.21 2.60 23.14
N LYS A 98 8.35 1.61 22.78
CA LYS A 98 8.77 0.48 21.94
C LYS A 98 9.04 0.91 20.51
N GLY A 99 8.21 1.78 19.93
CA GLY A 99 8.46 2.35 18.60
C GLY A 99 9.80 3.07 18.55
N GLN A 100 10.09 3.92 19.52
CA GLN A 100 11.35 4.68 19.60
C GLN A 100 12.58 3.79 19.88
N GLU A 101 12.42 2.67 20.58
CA GLU A 101 13.49 1.65 20.72
C GLU A 101 13.89 1.08 19.35
N LEU A 102 12.89 0.72 18.52
CA LEU A 102 13.12 0.19 17.18
C LEU A 102 13.80 1.24 16.27
N VAL A 103 13.30 2.48 16.33
CA VAL A 103 13.86 3.62 15.58
C VAL A 103 15.35 3.83 15.90
N LYS A 104 15.72 3.77 17.18
CA LYS A 104 17.12 3.92 17.59
C LYS A 104 18.02 2.86 16.97
N LYS A 105 17.59 1.59 16.96
CA LYS A 105 18.35 0.48 16.36
C LYS A 105 18.54 0.71 14.85
N VAL A 106 17.47 0.99 14.13
CA VAL A 106 17.53 1.22 12.67
C VAL A 106 18.42 2.41 12.33
N ASN A 107 18.29 3.52 13.04
CA ASN A 107 19.10 4.72 12.78
C ASN A 107 20.59 4.51 13.16
N ALA A 108 20.87 3.61 14.11
CA ALA A 108 22.24 3.15 14.41
C ALA A 108 22.81 2.20 13.33
N GLY A 109 21.99 1.74 12.40
CA GLY A 109 22.38 0.75 11.38
C GLY A 109 22.35 -0.69 11.90
N GLU A 110 21.65 -0.93 13.00
CA GLU A 110 21.44 -2.28 13.54
C GLU A 110 20.27 -2.95 12.84
N GLU A 111 20.41 -4.23 12.54
CA GLU A 111 19.31 -5.05 12.03
C GLU A 111 18.33 -5.37 13.16
N LEU A 112 17.03 -5.23 12.87
CA LEU A 112 15.98 -5.65 13.80
C LEU A 112 15.89 -7.19 13.81
N THR A 113 15.74 -7.74 14.99
CA THR A 113 15.51 -9.18 15.16
C THR A 113 14.00 -9.48 15.16
N TRP A 114 13.64 -10.76 14.94
CA TRP A 114 12.26 -11.20 15.15
C TRP A 114 11.75 -10.89 16.56
N ASP A 115 12.62 -11.02 17.57
CA ASP A 115 12.25 -10.71 18.96
C ASP A 115 11.92 -9.23 19.16
N ASP A 116 12.60 -8.33 18.48
CA ASP A 116 12.30 -6.90 18.48
C ASP A 116 10.90 -6.62 17.88
N LEU A 117 10.63 -7.18 16.72
CA LEU A 117 9.40 -6.96 15.97
C LEU A 117 8.19 -7.67 16.58
N SER A 118 8.36 -8.92 17.04
CA SER A 118 7.26 -9.71 17.59
C SER A 118 6.76 -9.24 18.95
N LYS A 119 7.52 -8.37 19.64
CA LYS A 119 7.11 -7.75 20.90
C LYS A 119 6.39 -6.41 20.72
N ALA A 120 6.49 -5.84 19.52
CA ALA A 120 5.76 -4.62 19.19
C ALA A 120 4.28 -4.91 18.90
N ASN A 121 3.42 -3.91 19.13
CA ASN A 121 2.03 -3.92 18.74
C ASN A 121 1.90 -3.35 17.32
N TRP A 122 1.26 -4.08 16.41
CA TRP A 122 1.18 -3.70 15.02
C TRP A 122 -0.25 -3.31 14.63
N ALA A 123 -0.41 -2.28 13.82
CA ALA A 123 -1.62 -2.06 13.05
C ALA A 123 -1.39 -2.49 11.60
N VAL A 124 -2.27 -3.34 11.11
CA VAL A 124 -2.28 -3.86 9.74
C VAL A 124 -3.64 -3.62 9.12
N LEU A 125 -3.77 -3.70 7.79
CA LEU A 125 -5.06 -3.65 7.13
C LEU A 125 -5.60 -5.08 6.93
N LYS A 126 -6.70 -5.18 6.17
CA LYS A 126 -7.26 -6.46 5.77
C LYS A 126 -6.26 -7.27 4.94
N ASN A 127 -6.39 -8.57 4.95
CA ASN A 127 -5.46 -9.51 4.30
C ASN A 127 -5.35 -9.38 2.77
N SER A 128 -6.26 -8.69 2.11
CA SER A 128 -6.19 -8.36 0.69
C SER A 128 -5.43 -7.05 0.40
N SER A 129 -5.01 -6.30 1.41
CA SER A 129 -4.26 -5.05 1.23
C SER A 129 -2.80 -5.33 0.88
N SER A 130 -2.35 -4.86 -0.29
CA SER A 130 -0.96 -5.04 -0.73
C SER A 130 0.03 -4.46 0.27
N ALA A 131 -0.03 -3.15 0.55
CA ALA A 131 0.91 -2.49 1.44
C ALA A 131 0.60 -2.66 2.92
N GLY A 132 -0.67 -2.89 3.28
CA GLY A 132 -1.07 -3.01 4.68
C GLY A 132 -0.98 -4.43 5.25
N TYR A 133 -0.77 -5.45 4.40
CA TYR A 133 -0.75 -6.85 4.87
C TYR A 133 0.12 -7.79 4.01
N ILE A 134 -0.12 -7.88 2.69
CA ILE A 134 0.48 -8.94 1.84
C ILE A 134 2.00 -8.78 1.79
N TYR A 135 2.50 -7.65 1.31
CA TYR A 135 3.94 -7.41 1.19
C TYR A 135 4.65 -7.33 2.54
N PRO A 136 4.08 -6.74 3.60
CA PRO A 136 4.58 -6.90 4.96
C PRO A 136 4.72 -8.36 5.40
N THR A 137 3.73 -9.23 5.12
CA THR A 137 3.82 -10.66 5.43
C THR A 137 4.98 -11.31 4.68
N LEU A 138 5.09 -11.06 3.36
CA LEU A 138 6.17 -11.61 2.53
C LEU A 138 7.55 -11.14 3.00
N TRP A 139 7.69 -9.86 3.36
CA TRP A 139 8.92 -9.32 3.89
C TRP A 139 9.33 -9.99 5.21
N LEU A 140 8.37 -10.17 6.13
CA LEU A 140 8.63 -10.89 7.38
C LEU A 140 9.00 -12.36 7.15
N GLN A 141 8.38 -13.01 6.16
CA GLN A 141 8.70 -14.40 5.78
C GLN A 141 10.11 -14.51 5.20
N ASP A 142 10.50 -13.58 4.35
CA ASP A 142 11.83 -13.58 3.73
C ASP A 142 12.95 -13.37 4.76
N HIS A 143 12.75 -12.45 5.71
CA HIS A 143 13.78 -12.09 6.69
C HIS A 143 13.82 -13.05 7.88
N TYR A 144 12.67 -13.57 8.33
CA TYR A 144 12.57 -14.30 9.60
C TYR A 144 11.88 -15.67 9.50
N GLY A 145 11.39 -16.07 8.31
CA GLY A 145 10.58 -17.28 8.14
C GLY A 145 9.25 -17.22 8.91
N LYS A 146 8.72 -16.02 9.16
CA LYS A 146 7.54 -15.71 9.95
C LYS A 146 6.65 -14.73 9.20
N GLY A 147 5.33 -14.72 9.48
CA GLY A 147 4.40 -13.76 8.91
C GLY A 147 3.70 -12.90 9.95
N ILE A 148 2.79 -12.03 9.50
CA ILE A 148 1.97 -11.20 10.39
C ILE A 148 1.17 -12.07 11.39
N SER A 149 0.71 -13.24 10.97
CA SER A 149 0.00 -14.18 11.84
C SER A 149 0.84 -14.75 13.00
N ASP A 150 2.16 -14.65 12.93
CA ASP A 150 3.08 -15.08 13.99
C ASP A 150 3.41 -13.96 14.98
N LEU A 151 3.00 -12.72 14.71
CA LEU A 151 3.15 -11.61 15.64
C LEU A 151 2.28 -11.81 16.87
N LYS A 152 2.79 -11.46 18.05
CA LYS A 152 2.05 -11.59 19.31
C LYS A 152 0.87 -10.64 19.39
N SER A 153 0.97 -9.48 18.77
CA SER A 153 -0.02 -8.42 18.78
C SER A 153 -0.08 -7.72 17.43
N ALA A 154 -1.06 -8.09 16.61
CA ALA A 154 -1.40 -7.40 15.38
C ALA A 154 -2.90 -7.13 15.38
N VAL A 155 -3.29 -5.86 15.25
CA VAL A 155 -4.68 -5.43 15.16
C VAL A 155 -5.01 -5.01 13.74
N GLN A 156 -6.09 -5.55 13.21
CA GLN A 156 -6.61 -5.09 11.92
C GLN A 156 -7.31 -3.74 12.11
N SER A 157 -6.94 -2.77 11.30
CA SER A 157 -7.57 -1.46 11.19
C SER A 157 -8.41 -1.40 9.91
N ASP A 158 -9.52 -0.67 9.97
CA ASP A 158 -10.46 -0.57 8.85
C ASP A 158 -9.93 0.37 7.74
N SER A 159 -9.03 1.28 8.09
CA SER A 159 -8.40 2.24 7.18
C SER A 159 -7.00 2.63 7.65
N TYR A 160 -6.21 3.24 6.76
CA TYR A 160 -4.93 3.83 7.16
C TYR A 160 -5.12 4.98 8.15
N ALA A 161 -6.19 5.79 8.03
CA ALA A 161 -6.51 6.83 9.01
C ALA A 161 -6.67 6.27 10.42
N SER A 162 -7.44 5.17 10.58
CA SER A 162 -7.60 4.51 11.89
C SER A 162 -6.30 3.87 12.39
N ALA A 163 -5.43 3.40 11.49
CA ALA A 163 -4.12 2.87 11.86
C ALA A 163 -3.19 3.99 12.37
N PHE A 164 -3.14 5.13 11.70
CA PHE A 164 -2.36 6.30 12.15
C PHE A 164 -2.91 6.91 13.45
N ALA A 165 -4.22 6.96 13.64
CA ALA A 165 -4.82 7.38 14.93
C ALA A 165 -4.40 6.47 16.09
N ARG A 166 -4.31 5.14 15.85
CA ARG A 166 -3.79 4.19 16.85
C ARG A 166 -2.31 4.38 17.12
N LEU A 167 -1.52 4.71 16.08
CA LEU A 167 -0.09 5.00 16.22
C LEU A 167 0.12 6.27 17.06
N ALA A 168 -0.60 7.34 16.76
CA ALA A 168 -0.54 8.60 17.49
C ALA A 168 -0.92 8.43 18.97
N SER A 169 -1.96 7.65 19.26
CA SER A 169 -2.41 7.38 20.63
C SER A 169 -1.55 6.37 21.40
N GLY A 170 -0.52 5.77 20.78
CA GLY A 170 0.34 4.75 21.39
C GLY A 170 -0.35 3.40 21.60
N GLN A 171 -1.51 3.15 20.97
CA GLN A 171 -2.16 1.83 21.01
C GLN A 171 -1.37 0.78 20.22
N VAL A 172 -0.67 1.22 19.20
CA VAL A 172 0.27 0.39 18.42
C VAL A 172 1.62 1.07 18.32
N ASP A 173 2.64 0.27 18.10
CA ASP A 173 4.02 0.73 17.99
C ASP A 173 4.44 0.88 16.52
N ILE A 174 3.84 0.08 15.63
CA ILE A 174 4.15 0.03 14.20
C ILE A 174 2.86 0.00 13.37
N VAL A 175 2.88 0.72 12.25
CA VAL A 175 1.84 0.66 11.21
C VAL A 175 2.46 0.14 9.91
N CYS A 176 1.79 -0.81 9.23
CA CYS A 176 2.07 -1.19 7.86
C CYS A 176 1.29 -0.30 6.90
N THR A 177 1.96 0.41 6.01
CA THR A 177 1.33 1.37 5.09
C THR A 177 2.09 1.51 3.78
N TYR A 178 1.54 2.23 2.81
CA TYR A 178 2.21 2.59 1.57
C TYR A 178 3.22 3.74 1.77
N ALA A 179 4.22 3.83 0.92
CA ALA A 179 5.19 4.93 0.91
C ALA A 179 4.65 6.16 0.15
N ASP A 180 4.77 7.41 0.59
CA ASP A 180 5.01 7.72 2.00
C ASP A 180 3.73 8.30 2.59
N ALA A 181 2.98 7.48 3.27
CA ALA A 181 1.68 7.87 3.81
C ALA A 181 1.75 8.99 4.86
N ARG A 182 2.93 9.25 5.43
CA ARG A 182 3.09 10.38 6.36
C ARG A 182 2.71 11.72 5.74
N ARG A 183 2.89 11.86 4.42
CA ARG A 183 2.49 13.06 3.67
C ARG A 183 0.99 13.29 3.69
N ASP A 184 0.22 12.20 3.61
CA ASP A 184 -1.24 12.27 3.53
C ASP A 184 -1.88 12.49 4.89
N TYR A 185 -1.14 12.21 5.99
CA TYR A 185 -1.63 12.31 7.37
C TYR A 185 -0.91 13.38 8.20
N GLU A 186 -0.12 14.26 7.57
CA GLU A 186 0.66 15.29 8.27
C GLU A 186 -0.26 16.31 8.99
N ASP A 187 -1.30 16.77 8.31
CA ASP A 187 -2.25 17.73 8.86
C ASP A 187 -3.12 17.09 9.96
N GLU A 188 -3.60 15.86 9.74
CA GLU A 188 -4.38 15.11 10.71
C GLU A 188 -3.57 14.76 11.97
N TRP A 189 -2.26 14.53 11.81
CA TRP A 189 -1.37 14.17 12.91
C TRP A 189 -1.38 15.21 14.04
N THR A 190 -1.21 16.47 13.68
CA THR A 190 -1.24 17.56 14.67
C THR A 190 -2.65 18.08 14.92
N GLY A 191 -3.52 18.10 13.94
CA GLY A 191 -4.88 18.62 14.02
C GLY A 191 -5.84 17.64 14.68
N GLU A 192 -6.13 16.51 14.03
CA GLU A 192 -7.15 15.57 14.48
C GLU A 192 -6.65 14.62 15.57
N TYR A 193 -5.41 14.12 15.43
CA TYR A 193 -4.85 13.15 16.41
C TYR A 193 -4.19 13.86 17.59
N GLY A 194 -4.06 15.21 17.55
CA GLY A 194 -3.67 16.05 18.70
C GLY A 194 -2.21 15.92 19.12
N MET A 195 -1.33 15.51 18.18
CA MET A 195 0.09 15.41 18.45
C MET A 195 0.75 16.79 18.47
N THR A 196 1.76 16.95 19.30
CA THR A 196 2.46 18.25 19.47
C THR A 196 3.53 18.46 18.42
N ASN A 197 4.25 17.42 18.06
CA ASN A 197 5.30 17.45 17.05
C ASN A 197 4.74 17.04 15.69
N SER A 198 5.51 17.28 14.64
CA SER A 198 5.15 16.79 13.30
C SER A 198 5.20 15.27 13.22
N ILE A 199 4.50 14.70 12.26
CA ILE A 199 4.57 13.26 11.97
C ILE A 199 6.01 12.84 11.61
N TRP A 200 6.78 13.72 11.00
CA TRP A 200 8.17 13.50 10.62
C TRP A 200 9.13 13.44 11.81
N ASP A 201 8.81 14.16 12.90
CA ASP A 201 9.59 14.13 14.13
C ASP A 201 9.21 12.95 15.03
N ASP A 202 7.92 12.59 15.07
CA ASP A 202 7.38 11.57 15.97
C ASP A 202 7.51 10.14 15.42
N THR A 203 7.69 10.00 14.10
CA THR A 203 7.69 8.69 13.44
C THR A 203 8.94 8.46 12.61
N ALA A 204 9.32 7.20 12.46
CA ALA A 204 10.38 6.80 11.56
C ALA A 204 10.10 5.45 10.90
N VAL A 205 10.71 5.22 9.75
CA VAL A 205 10.62 3.97 9.01
C VAL A 205 11.55 2.94 9.64
N VAL A 206 11.03 1.76 9.96
CA VAL A 206 11.79 0.64 10.57
C VAL A 206 11.85 -0.60 9.68
N GLY A 207 11.15 -0.59 8.56
CA GLY A 207 11.21 -1.64 7.55
C GLY A 207 10.62 -1.16 6.24
N VAL A 208 11.12 -1.70 5.14
CA VAL A 208 10.72 -1.35 3.76
C VAL A 208 10.60 -2.63 2.95
N THR A 209 9.50 -2.78 2.24
CA THR A 209 9.29 -3.94 1.37
C THR A 209 9.92 -3.75 -0.02
N PRO A 210 10.09 -4.82 -0.81
CA PRO A 210 10.30 -4.70 -2.24
C PRO A 210 9.20 -3.86 -2.90
N ALA A 211 9.44 -3.44 -4.15
CA ALA A 211 8.48 -2.65 -4.93
C ALA A 211 7.16 -3.40 -5.13
N ILE A 212 6.07 -2.69 -4.99
CA ILE A 212 4.70 -3.12 -5.24
C ILE A 212 4.25 -2.41 -6.51
N TYR A 213 3.87 -3.14 -7.54
CA TYR A 213 3.31 -2.52 -8.74
C TYR A 213 1.97 -1.85 -8.41
N ASN A 214 1.72 -0.70 -9.06
CA ASN A 214 0.46 0.01 -8.96
C ASN A 214 -0.70 -0.85 -9.50
N ASP A 215 -1.92 -0.39 -9.27
CA ASP A 215 -3.12 -1.08 -9.70
C ASP A 215 -3.11 -1.33 -11.20
N THR A 216 -3.62 -2.48 -11.58
CA THR A 216 -3.79 -2.86 -12.97
C THR A 216 -5.03 -2.21 -13.55
N ILE A 217 -4.99 -1.89 -14.85
CA ILE A 217 -6.18 -1.68 -15.65
C ILE A 217 -6.37 -2.96 -16.45
N SER A 218 -7.39 -3.71 -16.06
CA SER A 218 -7.66 -5.05 -16.57
C SER A 218 -8.97 -5.06 -17.33
N VAL A 219 -9.04 -5.89 -18.36
CA VAL A 219 -10.22 -6.10 -19.18
C VAL A 219 -10.69 -7.54 -19.06
N SER A 220 -12.01 -7.75 -19.11
CA SER A 220 -12.59 -9.09 -19.13
C SER A 220 -12.28 -9.82 -20.44
N LYS A 221 -11.77 -11.03 -20.37
CA LYS A 221 -11.50 -11.88 -21.56
C LYS A 221 -12.77 -12.30 -22.29
N THR A 222 -13.94 -12.17 -21.66
CA THR A 222 -15.24 -12.51 -22.24
C THR A 222 -16.01 -11.27 -22.72
N SER A 223 -15.47 -10.08 -22.50
CA SER A 223 -16.09 -8.84 -22.95
C SER A 223 -16.05 -8.74 -24.49
N PRO A 224 -17.13 -8.26 -25.12
CA PRO A 224 -17.15 -8.03 -26.55
C PRO A 224 -16.21 -6.90 -27.03
N ILE A 225 -15.69 -6.08 -26.11
CA ILE A 225 -14.71 -5.02 -26.43
C ILE A 225 -13.27 -5.54 -26.43
N MET A 226 -13.04 -6.83 -26.18
CA MET A 226 -11.73 -7.46 -26.11
C MET A 226 -11.16 -7.77 -27.49
N ASP A 227 -11.10 -6.78 -28.36
CA ASP A 227 -10.35 -6.89 -29.61
C ASP A 227 -9.02 -6.10 -29.54
N ASP A 228 -8.14 -6.36 -30.50
CA ASP A 228 -6.80 -5.75 -30.54
C ASP A 228 -6.88 -4.21 -30.75
N ALA A 229 -7.97 -3.70 -31.29
CA ALA A 229 -8.14 -2.27 -31.50
C ALA A 229 -8.53 -1.52 -30.21
N PHE A 230 -9.21 -2.19 -29.28
CA PHE A 230 -9.50 -1.61 -27.97
C PHE A 230 -8.26 -1.64 -27.07
N LYS A 231 -7.51 -2.75 -27.08
CA LYS A 231 -6.25 -2.89 -26.32
C LYS A 231 -5.18 -1.93 -26.81
#